data_5be6bd6961ab685d9b02b1e4ebd854bd
#
_entry.id   5be6bd6961ab685d9b02b1e4ebd854bd
#
_cell.length_a   1.000
_cell.length_b   1.000
_cell.length_c   1.000
_cell.angle_alpha   90.00
_cell.angle_beta   90.00
_cell.angle_gamma   90.00
#
_symmetry.space_group_name_H-M   'P 1'
#
loop_
_entity.id
_entity.type
_entity.pdbx_description
1 polymer ?
#
loop_
_entity_poly.entity_id
_entity_poly.type
_entity_poly.pdbx_seq_one_letter_code
_entity_poly.pdbx_strand_id
1 'polypeptide(L)'
;DRRAFAHLVDKYQVRLRRFLLHLTGGDSDLADDLAQDTFLRAYERIRGYKGLSSFPTWLFRIACNLFYDYNRQESRGEKLDTTEVSAMTESPAPIALQIDVARALASLRPDERMALTLFYLEDMPIAKIAVVMERPEGSVKTLLFRGKQHLSEYFKQDGYGKFE
;
A
#
# COMPACT_ATOMS: atom_id res chain seq x y z
N ASP A 1 -10.56 5.19 -24.70
CA ASP A 1 -9.52 5.07 -25.69
C ASP A 1 -8.33 4.29 -25.12
N ARG A 2 -7.97 3.22 -25.77
CA ARG A 2 -6.87 2.34 -25.33
C ARG A 2 -5.52 3.06 -25.26
N ARG A 3 -5.25 3.97 -26.18
CA ARG A 3 -3.98 4.71 -26.20
C ARG A 3 -3.86 5.68 -25.04
N ALA A 4 -4.92 6.41 -24.74
CA ALA A 4 -4.94 7.31 -23.59
C ALA A 4 -4.79 6.55 -22.29
N PHE A 5 -5.46 5.40 -22.16
CA PHE A 5 -5.33 4.56 -20.98
C PHE A 5 -3.91 3.96 -20.84
N ALA A 6 -3.30 3.55 -21.95
CA ALA A 6 -1.92 3.05 -21.93
C ALA A 6 -0.94 4.12 -21.41
N HIS A 7 -1.15 5.38 -21.73
CA HIS A 7 -0.35 6.48 -21.17
C HIS A 7 -0.53 6.60 -19.65
N LEU A 8 -1.76 6.42 -19.16
CA LEU A 8 -2.03 6.43 -17.72
C LEU A 8 -1.32 5.25 -17.02
N VAL A 9 -1.36 4.07 -17.61
CA VAL A 9 -0.63 2.91 -17.08
C VAL A 9 0.87 3.20 -17.01
N ASP A 10 1.46 3.68 -18.10
CA ASP A 10 2.88 4.02 -18.15
C ASP A 10 3.26 5.05 -17.09
N LYS A 11 2.40 6.03 -16.87
CA LYS A 11 2.65 7.10 -15.90
C LYS A 11 2.60 6.61 -14.45
N TYR A 12 1.70 5.70 -14.11
CA TYR A 12 1.43 5.34 -12.72
C TYR A 12 1.88 3.93 -12.32
N GLN A 13 2.31 3.09 -13.27
CA GLN A 13 2.60 1.68 -12.97
C GLN A 13 3.73 1.51 -11.94
N VAL A 14 4.82 2.27 -12.04
CA VAL A 14 5.95 2.16 -11.12
C VAL A 14 5.54 2.58 -9.70
N ARG A 15 4.85 3.70 -9.61
CA ARG A 15 4.35 4.23 -8.33
C ARG A 15 3.36 3.27 -7.66
N LEU A 16 2.40 2.75 -8.42
CA LEU A 16 1.40 1.82 -7.91
C LEU A 16 2.04 0.51 -7.46
N ARG A 17 2.95 -0.05 -8.28
CA ARG A 17 3.65 -1.29 -7.94
C ARG A 17 4.47 -1.14 -6.67
N ARG A 18 5.19 -0.04 -6.52
CA ARG A 18 5.97 0.25 -5.31
C ARG A 18 5.08 0.37 -4.08
N PHE A 19 3.96 1.08 -4.21
CA PHE A 19 2.97 1.18 -3.13
C PHE A 19 2.46 -0.20 -2.72
N LEU A 20 2.06 -1.03 -3.68
CA LEU A 20 1.58 -2.38 -3.41
C LEU A 20 2.67 -3.29 -2.84
N LEU A 21 3.91 -3.10 -3.24
CA LEU A 21 5.03 -3.84 -2.69
C LEU A 21 5.20 -3.56 -1.19
N HIS A 22 5.11 -2.31 -0.76
CA HIS A 22 5.10 -1.95 0.66
C HIS A 22 3.88 -2.52 1.38
N LEU A 23 2.71 -2.44 0.75
CA LEU A 23 1.45 -2.87 1.34
C LEU A 23 1.40 -4.39 1.55
N THR A 24 2.01 -5.16 0.65
CA THR A 24 2.08 -6.62 0.72
C THR A 24 3.26 -7.15 1.53
N GLY A 25 4.01 -6.27 2.20
CA GLY A 25 5.17 -6.68 2.99
C GLY A 25 6.34 -7.19 2.16
N GLY A 26 6.47 -6.75 0.91
CA GLY A 26 7.56 -7.11 0.00
C GLY A 26 7.26 -8.30 -0.90
N ASP A 27 6.03 -8.81 -0.92
CA ASP A 27 5.61 -9.89 -1.82
C ASP A 27 5.47 -9.35 -3.24
N SER A 28 6.51 -9.52 -4.05
CA SER A 28 6.55 -8.99 -5.41
C SER A 28 5.53 -9.62 -6.33
N ASP A 29 5.27 -10.91 -6.22
CA ASP A 29 4.29 -11.62 -7.05
C ASP A 29 2.88 -11.12 -6.75
N LEU A 30 2.54 -11.01 -5.48
CA LEU A 30 1.24 -10.47 -5.07
C LEU A 30 1.09 -9.01 -5.46
N ALA A 31 2.13 -8.20 -5.29
CA ALA A 31 2.11 -6.79 -5.69
C ALA A 31 1.87 -6.64 -7.19
N ASP A 32 2.52 -7.45 -8.02
CA ASP A 32 2.33 -7.46 -9.47
C ASP A 32 0.91 -7.87 -9.84
N ASP A 33 0.36 -8.91 -9.22
CA ASP A 33 -1.01 -9.37 -9.46
C ASP A 33 -2.03 -8.31 -9.09
N LEU A 34 -1.86 -7.67 -7.93
CA LEU A 34 -2.77 -6.60 -7.49
C LEU A 34 -2.66 -5.36 -8.38
N ALA A 35 -1.46 -5.04 -8.87
CA ALA A 35 -1.26 -3.93 -9.79
C ALA A 35 -1.99 -4.18 -11.12
N GLN A 36 -1.85 -5.38 -11.69
CA GLN A 36 -2.57 -5.76 -12.90
C GLN A 36 -4.08 -5.67 -12.71
N ASP A 37 -4.60 -6.26 -11.64
CA ASP A 37 -6.03 -6.23 -11.33
C ASP A 37 -6.55 -4.80 -11.11
N THR A 38 -5.74 -3.95 -10.50
CA THR A 38 -6.08 -2.54 -10.30
C THR A 38 -6.26 -1.83 -11.64
N PHE A 39 -5.32 -1.99 -12.57
CA PHE A 39 -5.42 -1.38 -13.89
C PHE A 39 -6.55 -1.97 -14.73
N LEU A 40 -6.82 -3.27 -14.63
CA LEU A 40 -7.95 -3.89 -15.31
C LEU A 40 -9.27 -3.29 -14.82
N ARG A 41 -9.45 -3.18 -13.51
CA ARG A 41 -10.66 -2.56 -12.95
C ARG A 41 -10.75 -1.09 -13.27
N ALA A 42 -9.64 -0.38 -13.25
CA ALA A 42 -9.61 1.03 -13.67
C ALA A 42 -10.07 1.18 -15.12
N TYR A 43 -9.58 0.33 -16.01
CA TYR A 43 -9.98 0.34 -17.41
C TYR A 43 -11.49 0.09 -17.57
N GLU A 44 -12.02 -0.88 -16.86
CA GLU A 44 -13.46 -1.21 -16.91
C GLU A 44 -14.34 -0.08 -16.38
N ARG A 45 -13.85 0.68 -15.39
CA ARG A 45 -14.63 1.71 -14.68
C ARG A 45 -14.30 3.14 -15.11
N ILE A 46 -13.36 3.33 -16.05
CA ILE A 46 -12.87 4.67 -16.41
C ILE A 46 -14.01 5.57 -16.94
N ARG A 47 -15.02 5.01 -17.58
CA ARG A 47 -16.16 5.77 -18.06
C ARG A 47 -17.01 6.35 -16.92
N GLY A 48 -17.01 5.71 -15.76
CA GLY A 48 -17.68 6.19 -14.55
C GLY A 48 -16.86 7.16 -13.72
N TYR A 49 -15.59 7.37 -14.08
CA TYR A 49 -14.72 8.33 -13.39
C TYR A 49 -15.16 9.76 -13.74
N LYS A 50 -15.64 10.48 -12.73
CA LYS A 50 -16.23 11.82 -12.90
C LYS A 50 -15.28 12.98 -12.58
N GLY A 51 -14.02 12.68 -12.25
CA GLY A 51 -13.05 13.71 -11.89
C GLY A 51 -13.28 14.35 -10.53
N LEU A 52 -14.09 13.75 -9.66
CA LEU A 52 -14.35 14.26 -8.30
C LEU A 52 -13.11 14.18 -7.40
N SER A 53 -12.25 13.22 -7.67
CA SER A 53 -10.92 13.11 -7.07
C SER A 53 -9.88 13.06 -8.18
N SER A 54 -8.61 13.30 -7.84
CA SER A 54 -7.52 13.13 -8.81
C SER A 54 -7.46 11.67 -9.29
N PHE A 55 -6.96 11.45 -10.50
CA PHE A 55 -6.82 10.09 -11.03
C PHE A 55 -5.97 9.18 -10.11
N PRO A 56 -4.81 9.62 -9.57
CA PRO A 56 -4.07 8.79 -8.64
C PRO A 56 -4.88 8.39 -7.39
N THR A 57 -5.62 9.32 -6.81
CA THR A 57 -6.46 9.04 -5.63
C THR A 57 -7.51 7.98 -5.97
N TRP A 58 -8.16 8.10 -7.10
CA TRP A 58 -9.14 7.12 -7.58
C TRP A 58 -8.50 5.76 -7.84
N LEU A 59 -7.32 5.74 -8.47
CA LEU A 59 -6.58 4.51 -8.76
C LEU A 59 -6.12 3.80 -7.47
N PHE A 60 -5.56 4.54 -6.52
CA PHE A 60 -5.13 4.00 -5.23
C PHE A 60 -6.30 3.46 -4.41
N ARG A 61 -7.46 4.07 -4.50
CA ARG A 61 -8.69 3.56 -3.87
C ARG A 61 -9.06 2.18 -4.41
N ILE A 62 -8.99 1.98 -5.73
CA ILE A 62 -9.21 0.66 -6.35
C ILE A 62 -8.19 -0.35 -5.82
N ALA A 63 -6.92 0.01 -5.78
CA ALA A 63 -5.85 -0.86 -5.30
C ALA A 63 -6.04 -1.25 -3.83
N CYS A 64 -6.41 -0.30 -2.98
CA CYS A 64 -6.66 -0.55 -1.56
C CYS A 64 -7.86 -1.47 -1.36
N ASN A 65 -8.92 -1.31 -2.12
CA ASN A 65 -10.09 -2.18 -2.06
C ASN A 65 -9.74 -3.62 -2.47
N LEU A 66 -8.95 -3.78 -3.52
CA LEU A 66 -8.46 -5.10 -3.94
C LEU A 66 -7.59 -5.76 -2.87
N PHE A 67 -6.73 -4.99 -2.23
CA PHE A 67 -5.89 -5.48 -1.15
C PHE A 67 -6.73 -5.94 0.05
N TYR A 68 -7.75 -5.18 0.43
CA TYR A 68 -8.67 -5.58 1.49
C TYR A 68 -9.43 -6.85 1.15
N ASP A 69 -9.90 -6.98 -0.08
CA ASP A 69 -10.60 -8.19 -0.54
C ASP A 69 -9.68 -9.40 -0.47
N TYR A 70 -8.44 -9.23 -0.90
CA TYR A 70 -7.43 -10.28 -0.81
C TYR A 70 -7.19 -10.71 0.64
N ASN A 71 -7.01 -9.76 1.56
CA ASN A 71 -6.78 -10.08 2.97
C ASN A 71 -7.98 -10.78 3.61
N ARG A 72 -9.19 -10.42 3.25
CA ARG A 72 -10.40 -11.09 3.75
C ARG A 72 -10.47 -12.54 3.26
N GLN A 73 -10.09 -12.79 2.02
CA GLN A 73 -10.05 -14.15 1.47
C GLN A 73 -8.97 -14.98 2.16
N GLU A 74 -7.79 -14.43 2.37
CA GLU A 74 -6.69 -15.07 3.09
C GLU A 74 -7.06 -15.41 4.54
N SER A 75 -7.78 -14.53 5.22
CA SER A 75 -8.24 -14.78 6.60
C SER A 75 -9.24 -15.91 6.71
N ARG A 76 -9.93 -16.26 5.62
CA ARG A 76 -10.92 -17.34 5.54
C ARG A 76 -10.36 -18.64 5.00
N GLY A 77 -9.21 -18.59 4.33
CA GLY A 77 -8.53 -19.73 3.75
C GLY A 77 -7.31 -20.14 4.55
N GLU A 78 -6.68 -21.25 4.13
CA GLU A 78 -5.41 -21.67 4.70
C GLU A 78 -4.34 -20.61 4.46
N LYS A 79 -3.63 -20.23 5.53
CA LYS A 79 -2.44 -19.39 5.41
C LYS A 79 -1.41 -20.14 4.58
N LEU A 80 -1.24 -19.73 3.35
CA LEU A 80 -0.07 -20.14 2.58
C LEU A 80 1.15 -19.51 3.24
N ASP A 81 2.07 -20.37 3.67
CA ASP A 81 3.26 -20.03 4.42
C ASP A 81 4.16 -19.02 3.73
N THR A 82 4.65 -18.11 4.56
CA THR A 82 5.91 -17.36 4.44
C THR A 82 6.19 -16.73 3.08
N THR A 83 5.76 -15.50 3.00
CA THR A 83 6.27 -14.58 2.02
C THR A 83 7.75 -14.32 2.31
N GLU A 84 8.63 -14.87 1.51
CA GLU A 84 10.00 -14.39 1.48
C GLU A 84 9.96 -12.92 1.06
N VAL A 85 10.49 -12.05 1.91
CA VAL A 85 10.63 -10.65 1.59
C VAL A 85 11.57 -10.53 0.40
N SER A 86 10.99 -10.36 -0.77
CA SER A 86 11.75 -10.07 -1.97
C SER A 86 12.42 -8.71 -1.82
N ALA A 87 13.71 -8.63 -2.11
CA ALA A 87 14.45 -7.38 -2.02
C ALA A 87 13.82 -6.33 -2.94
N MET A 88 13.50 -5.18 -2.37
CA MET A 88 13.05 -4.01 -3.13
C MET A 88 14.24 -3.39 -3.85
N THR A 89 14.33 -3.61 -5.15
CA THR A 89 15.49 -3.17 -5.94
C THR A 89 15.41 -1.74 -6.46
N GLU A 90 14.30 -1.04 -6.22
CA GLU A 90 14.02 0.24 -6.88
C GLU A 90 14.25 1.49 -6.03
N SER A 91 14.71 1.37 -4.78
CA SER A 91 14.97 2.51 -3.91
C SER A 91 16.47 2.78 -3.80
N PRO A 92 16.90 4.05 -3.71
CA PRO A 92 18.31 4.38 -3.47
C PRO A 92 18.80 4.04 -2.06
N ALA A 93 17.92 3.60 -1.15
CA ALA A 93 18.29 3.20 0.20
C ALA A 93 19.08 1.87 0.19
N PRO A 94 19.97 1.63 1.17
CA PRO A 94 20.65 0.34 1.29
C PRO A 94 19.64 -0.81 1.36
N ILE A 95 19.96 -1.93 0.70
CA ILE A 95 19.10 -3.12 0.64
C ILE A 95 18.70 -3.59 2.03
N ALA A 96 19.65 -3.61 2.98
CA ALA A 96 19.38 -4.02 4.36
C ALA A 96 18.30 -3.15 5.03
N LEU A 97 18.38 -1.83 4.83
CA LEU A 97 17.40 -0.89 5.37
C LEU A 97 16.01 -1.08 4.73
N GLN A 98 15.97 -1.35 3.43
CA GLN A 98 14.71 -1.63 2.71
C GLN A 98 14.03 -2.89 3.24
N ILE A 99 14.80 -3.95 3.46
CA ILE A 99 14.30 -5.21 4.04
C ILE A 99 13.75 -4.96 5.45
N ASP A 100 14.46 -4.18 6.26
CA ASP A 100 14.02 -3.86 7.63
C ASP A 100 12.73 -3.06 7.65
N VAL A 101 12.58 -2.07 6.76
CA VAL A 101 11.34 -1.30 6.60
C VAL A 101 10.21 -2.20 6.16
N ALA A 102 10.43 -3.06 5.16
CA ALA A 102 9.42 -4.00 4.68
C ALA A 102 8.96 -4.96 5.78
N ARG A 103 9.89 -5.49 6.57
CA ARG A 103 9.57 -6.37 7.71
C ARG A 103 8.79 -5.64 8.79
N ALA A 104 9.20 -4.41 9.11
CA ALA A 104 8.51 -3.59 10.09
C ALA A 104 7.07 -3.31 9.66
N LEU A 105 6.87 -2.94 8.40
CA LEU A 105 5.53 -2.73 7.84
C LEU A 105 4.71 -4.02 7.83
N ALA A 106 5.33 -5.16 7.52
CA ALA A 106 4.66 -6.45 7.52
C ALA A 106 4.18 -6.87 8.92
N SER A 107 4.82 -6.38 9.99
CA SER A 107 4.42 -6.65 11.38
C SER A 107 3.16 -5.90 11.80
N LEU A 108 2.79 -4.86 11.07
CA LEU A 108 1.62 -4.03 11.37
C LEU A 108 0.32 -4.71 10.91
N ARG A 109 -0.79 -4.30 11.50
CA ARG A 109 -2.11 -4.63 10.97
C ARG A 109 -2.24 -4.05 9.56
N PRO A 110 -2.97 -4.71 8.64
CA PRO A 110 -3.08 -4.23 7.26
C PRO A 110 -3.60 -2.79 7.14
N ASP A 111 -4.58 -2.40 7.96
CA ASP A 111 -5.12 -1.04 7.94
C ASP A 111 -4.13 0.01 8.45
N GLU A 112 -3.36 -0.30 9.48
CA GLU A 112 -2.29 0.58 9.97
C GLU A 112 -1.18 0.73 8.93
N ARG A 113 -0.76 -0.37 8.33
CA ARG A 113 0.24 -0.39 7.27
C ARG A 113 -0.19 0.47 6.08
N MET A 114 -1.45 0.33 5.66
CA MET A 114 -2.02 1.10 4.56
C MET A 114 -2.00 2.61 4.86
N ALA A 115 -2.48 3.02 6.04
CA ALA A 115 -2.51 4.43 6.42
C ALA A 115 -1.10 5.02 6.48
N LEU A 116 -0.14 4.33 7.08
CA LEU A 116 1.25 4.80 7.17
C LEU A 116 1.90 4.90 5.79
N THR A 117 1.68 3.91 4.93
CA THR A 117 2.24 3.90 3.58
C THR A 117 1.70 5.07 2.76
N LEU A 118 0.40 5.31 2.81
CA LEU A 118 -0.23 6.44 2.10
C LEU A 118 0.25 7.79 2.63
N PHE A 119 0.42 7.93 3.94
CA PHE A 119 0.82 9.19 4.54
C PHE A 119 2.31 9.49 4.33
N TYR A 120 3.20 8.55 4.65
CA TYR A 120 4.64 8.80 4.65
C TYR A 120 5.33 8.51 3.32
N LEU A 121 4.89 7.50 2.57
CA LEU A 121 5.53 7.12 1.32
C LEU A 121 4.85 7.75 0.10
N GLU A 122 3.54 7.98 0.16
CA GLU A 122 2.79 8.59 -0.92
C GLU A 122 2.47 10.08 -0.68
N ASP A 123 2.91 10.62 0.46
CA ASP A 123 2.72 12.04 0.82
C ASP A 123 1.26 12.50 0.73
N MET A 124 0.31 11.61 1.02
CA MET A 124 -1.10 11.97 0.99
C MET A 124 -1.53 12.68 2.27
N PRO A 125 -2.25 13.79 2.18
CA PRO A 125 -2.89 14.39 3.35
C PRO A 125 -4.00 13.50 3.89
N ILE A 126 -4.30 13.62 5.17
CA ILE A 126 -5.27 12.77 5.87
C ILE A 126 -6.63 12.78 5.17
N ALA A 127 -7.08 13.93 4.67
CA ALA A 127 -8.34 14.04 3.94
C ALA A 127 -8.39 13.12 2.70
N LYS A 128 -7.29 13.02 1.96
CA LYS A 128 -7.20 12.13 0.78
C LYS A 128 -7.12 10.66 1.21
N ILE A 129 -6.38 10.36 2.27
CA ILE A 129 -6.29 8.99 2.81
C ILE A 129 -7.68 8.51 3.23
N ALA A 130 -8.47 9.37 3.87
CA ALA A 130 -9.84 9.07 4.25
C ALA A 130 -10.70 8.67 3.05
N VAL A 131 -10.54 9.34 1.92
CA VAL A 131 -11.22 8.98 0.66
C VAL A 131 -10.71 7.64 0.12
N VAL A 132 -9.39 7.46 0.06
CA VAL A 132 -8.77 6.23 -0.47
C VAL A 132 -9.17 5.01 0.37
N MET A 133 -9.15 5.13 1.69
CA MET A 133 -9.47 4.03 2.60
C MET A 133 -10.97 3.90 2.90
N GLU A 134 -11.78 4.83 2.44
CA GLU A 134 -13.22 4.87 2.73
C GLU A 134 -13.51 4.88 4.23
N ARG A 135 -12.77 5.70 4.96
CA ARG A 135 -12.90 5.86 6.42
C ARG A 135 -12.95 7.33 6.82
N PRO A 136 -13.58 7.66 7.95
CA PRO A 136 -13.52 9.02 8.49
C PRO A 136 -12.08 9.44 8.81
N GLU A 137 -11.80 10.74 8.73
CA GLU A 137 -10.47 11.29 9.03
C GLU A 137 -10.00 10.95 10.44
N GLY A 138 -10.90 10.95 11.42
CA GLY A 138 -10.57 10.55 12.79
C GLY A 138 -10.07 9.12 12.89
N SER A 139 -10.64 8.22 12.12
CA SER A 139 -10.17 6.82 12.05
C SER A 139 -8.77 6.75 11.44
N VAL A 140 -8.49 7.53 10.39
CA VAL A 140 -7.16 7.60 9.78
C VAL A 140 -6.13 8.10 10.79
N LYS A 141 -6.43 9.15 11.54
CA LYS A 141 -5.55 9.67 12.59
C LYS A 141 -5.23 8.61 13.64
N THR A 142 -6.23 7.85 14.06
CA THR A 142 -6.05 6.75 15.03
C THR A 142 -5.14 5.66 14.46
N LEU A 143 -5.34 5.28 13.19
CA LEU A 143 -4.49 4.28 12.53
C LEU A 143 -3.04 4.75 12.42
N LEU A 144 -2.82 6.02 12.08
CA LEU A 144 -1.48 6.59 12.02
C LEU A 144 -0.80 6.58 13.40
N PHE A 145 -1.52 6.95 14.43
CA PHE A 145 -1.00 6.97 15.80
C PHE A 145 -0.63 5.55 16.28
N ARG A 146 -1.54 4.60 16.13
CA ARG A 146 -1.31 3.21 16.54
C ARG A 146 -0.21 2.55 15.71
N GLY A 147 -0.20 2.80 14.42
CA GLY A 147 0.83 2.26 13.53
C GLY A 147 2.22 2.75 13.91
N LYS A 148 2.38 4.03 14.24
CA LYS A 148 3.64 4.58 14.73
C LYS A 148 4.08 3.94 16.03
N GLN A 149 3.16 3.72 16.96
CA GLN A 149 3.47 3.04 18.21
C GLN A 149 3.96 1.61 17.98
N HIS A 150 3.27 0.86 17.13
CA HIS A 150 3.65 -0.52 16.79
C HIS A 150 5.00 -0.58 16.08
N LEU A 151 5.30 0.36 15.17
CA LEU A 151 6.62 0.46 14.56
C LEU A 151 7.70 0.75 15.58
N SER A 152 7.46 1.67 16.49
CA SER A 152 8.41 2.01 17.55
C SER A 152 8.72 0.78 18.42
N GLU A 153 7.70 0.03 18.80
CA GLU A 153 7.87 -1.22 19.57
C GLU A 153 8.66 -2.26 18.79
N TYR A 154 8.34 -2.44 17.51
CA TYR A 154 9.04 -3.38 16.64
C TYR A 154 10.54 -3.07 16.59
N PHE A 155 10.91 -1.82 16.35
CA PHE A 155 12.31 -1.42 16.25
C PHE A 155 13.04 -1.50 17.59
N LYS A 156 12.36 -1.28 18.71
CA LYS A 156 12.95 -1.47 20.05
C LYS A 156 13.28 -2.92 20.33
N GLN A 157 12.38 -3.85 19.94
CA GLN A 157 12.58 -5.28 20.12
C GLN A 157 13.73 -5.81 19.28
N ASP A 158 13.93 -5.25 18.08
CA ASP A 158 15.01 -5.67 17.18
C ASP A 158 16.36 -5.00 17.48
N GLY A 159 16.49 -4.27 18.59
CA GLY A 159 17.76 -3.65 18.98
C GLY A 159 18.12 -2.38 18.24
N TYR A 160 17.23 -1.84 17.41
CA TYR A 160 17.35 -0.49 16.88
C TYR A 160 16.98 0.49 17.99
N GLY A 161 17.90 1.30 18.42
CA GLY A 161 17.72 2.21 19.55
C GLY A 161 16.49 3.12 19.46
N LYS A 162 16.28 3.94 20.49
CA LYS A 162 15.10 4.78 20.62
C LYS A 162 14.89 5.67 19.39
N PHE A 163 13.77 5.48 18.72
CA PHE A 163 13.24 6.49 17.81
C PHE A 163 12.57 7.57 18.66
N GLU A 164 13.25 8.70 18.76
CA GLU A 164 12.63 9.90 19.31
C GLU A 164 11.79 10.61 18.26
#